data_223892556c10d47e32485dd350775023
#
_entry.id   223892556c10d47e32485dd350775023
#
_cell.length_a   1.000
_cell.length_b   1.000
_cell.length_c   1.000
_cell.angle_alpha   90.00
_cell.angle_beta   90.00
_cell.angle_gamma   90.00
#
_symmetry.space_group_name_H-M   'P 1'
#
loop_
_entity.id
_entity.type
_entity.pdbx_description
1 polymer ?
#
loop_
_entity_poly.entity_id
_entity_poly.type
_entity_poly.pdbx_seq_one_letter_code
_entity_poly.pdbx_strand_id
1 'polypeptide(L)'
;MNLQTKADFTALMHKFLDPLKPYYSAGCARLHLGETGVTYNQNAIELEAFSRPLWALVPFWVGGGSEPEFETIYRKGLATGADPENPEYWGTTGEYDQCYVEMAAIACGILTAPEKLWTPLSDTEKQNLAAWLAVSYTHLTLPTNSR
;
A
#
# COMPACT_ATOMS: atom_id res chain seq x y z
N MET A 1 0.35 16.72 22.92
CA MET A 1 1.29 17.11 21.83
C MET A 1 0.64 18.27 21.11
N ASN A 2 1.33 19.39 20.93
CA ASN A 2 0.80 20.53 20.18
C ASN A 2 1.37 20.46 18.75
N LEU A 3 0.53 20.21 17.74
CA LEU A 3 0.93 20.05 16.34
C LEU A 3 0.78 21.37 15.61
N GLN A 4 1.85 22.12 15.44
CA GLN A 4 1.82 23.44 14.83
C GLN A 4 2.78 23.57 13.64
N THR A 5 3.81 22.74 13.57
CA THR A 5 4.85 22.84 12.57
C THR A 5 4.99 21.54 11.76
N LYS A 6 5.61 21.63 10.57
CA LYS A 6 5.96 20.44 9.78
C LYS A 6 6.78 19.43 10.60
N ALA A 7 7.70 19.92 11.45
CA ALA A 7 8.52 19.07 12.31
C ALA A 7 7.68 18.28 13.32
N ASP A 8 6.63 18.89 13.89
CA ASP A 8 5.73 18.21 14.83
C ASP A 8 4.96 17.06 14.14
N PHE A 9 4.47 17.29 12.92
CA PHE A 9 3.79 16.25 12.13
C PHE A 9 4.76 15.14 11.70
N THR A 10 5.99 15.49 11.30
CA THR A 10 7.02 14.50 10.98
C THR A 10 7.36 13.63 12.20
N ALA A 11 7.55 14.24 13.36
CA ALA A 11 7.82 13.50 14.59
C ALA A 11 6.64 12.58 14.98
N LEU A 12 5.41 13.04 14.76
CA LEU A 12 4.22 12.22 14.99
C LEU A 12 4.15 11.04 14.02
N MET A 13 4.44 11.26 12.75
CA MET A 13 4.51 10.20 11.73
C MET A 13 5.50 9.11 12.17
N HIS A 14 6.72 9.47 12.53
CA HIS A 14 7.72 8.53 13.02
C HIS A 14 7.26 7.77 14.27
N LYS A 15 6.63 8.46 15.22
CA LYS A 15 6.10 7.84 16.43
C LYS A 15 5.09 6.71 16.11
N PHE A 16 4.30 6.85 15.03
CA PHE A 16 3.34 5.82 14.64
C PHE A 16 3.93 4.78 13.69
N LEU A 17 4.82 5.18 12.77
CA LEU A 17 5.28 4.28 11.72
C LEU A 17 6.54 3.47 12.10
N ASP A 18 7.49 4.06 12.83
CA ASP A 18 8.72 3.33 13.19
C ASP A 18 8.47 2.04 13.98
N PRO A 19 7.51 1.99 14.92
CA PRO A 19 7.18 0.74 15.61
C PRO A 19 6.63 -0.37 14.72
N LEU A 20 6.18 -0.04 13.50
CA LEU A 20 5.63 -1.02 12.56
C LEU A 20 6.71 -1.81 11.81
N LYS A 21 7.93 -1.27 11.70
CA LYS A 21 9.01 -1.83 10.90
C LYS A 21 9.30 -3.31 11.16
N PRO A 22 9.34 -3.80 12.41
CA PRO A 22 9.61 -5.21 12.71
C PRO A 22 8.49 -6.17 12.28
N TYR A 23 7.30 -5.65 11.95
CA TYR A 23 6.12 -6.47 11.64
C TYR A 23 5.88 -6.64 10.14
N TYR A 24 6.70 -6.02 9.27
CA TYR A 24 6.64 -6.32 7.84
C TYR A 24 7.12 -7.73 7.57
N SER A 25 6.44 -8.41 6.64
CA SER A 25 6.81 -9.74 6.16
C SER A 25 8.19 -9.73 5.49
N ALA A 26 8.77 -10.91 5.25
CA ALA A 26 10.10 -11.03 4.64
C ALA A 26 10.17 -10.36 3.25
N GLY A 27 9.10 -10.46 2.45
CA GLY A 27 8.96 -9.77 1.15
C GLY A 27 8.45 -8.34 1.27
N CYS A 28 8.13 -7.88 2.48
CA CYS A 28 7.55 -6.57 2.80
C CYS A 28 6.14 -6.32 2.22
N ALA A 29 5.49 -7.30 1.60
CA ALA A 29 4.17 -7.12 0.98
C ALA A 29 3.02 -7.11 2.01
N ARG A 30 3.28 -7.49 3.24
CA ARG A 30 2.29 -7.65 4.31
C ARG A 30 2.78 -7.00 5.59
N LEU A 31 1.86 -6.48 6.39
CA LEU A 31 2.16 -5.96 7.72
C LEU A 31 1.34 -6.75 8.76
N HIS A 32 2.03 -7.54 9.58
CA HIS A 32 1.44 -8.47 10.54
C HIS A 32 1.15 -7.78 11.88
N LEU A 33 -0.04 -7.21 12.05
CA LEU A 33 -0.46 -6.54 13.30
C LEU A 33 -1.38 -7.40 14.17
N GLY A 34 -1.51 -8.69 13.85
CA GLY A 34 -2.35 -9.65 14.57
C GLY A 34 -3.77 -9.75 14.01
N GLU A 35 -4.64 -10.45 14.76
CA GLU A 35 -6.04 -10.63 14.40
C GLU A 35 -6.88 -9.47 14.96
N THR A 36 -7.67 -8.83 14.10
CA THR A 36 -8.42 -7.63 14.47
C THR A 36 -9.92 -7.86 14.69
N GLY A 37 -10.41 -9.08 14.44
CA GLY A 37 -11.82 -9.42 14.58
C GLY A 37 -12.75 -8.80 13.52
N VAL A 38 -12.21 -8.28 12.41
CA VAL A 38 -13.00 -7.82 11.26
C VAL A 38 -13.54 -8.98 10.43
N THR A 39 -14.49 -8.71 9.54
CA THR A 39 -15.22 -9.73 8.79
C THR A 39 -14.53 -10.21 7.53
N TYR A 40 -13.54 -9.50 7.01
CA TYR A 40 -12.77 -9.90 5.83
C TYR A 40 -11.54 -10.75 6.20
N ASN A 41 -10.96 -11.40 5.21
CA ASN A 41 -9.90 -12.38 5.40
C ASN A 41 -8.56 -11.75 5.85
N GLN A 42 -7.67 -12.57 6.40
CA GLN A 42 -6.38 -12.14 6.94
C GLN A 42 -5.49 -11.46 5.87
N ASN A 43 -5.54 -11.91 4.63
CA ASN A 43 -4.79 -11.29 3.54
C ASN A 43 -5.18 -9.82 3.32
N ALA A 44 -6.48 -9.53 3.34
CA ALA A 44 -6.98 -8.17 3.22
C ALA A 44 -6.62 -7.31 4.45
N ILE A 45 -6.63 -7.87 5.67
CA ILE A 45 -6.19 -7.20 6.90
C ILE A 45 -4.72 -6.77 6.79
N GLU A 46 -3.86 -7.69 6.36
CA GLU A 46 -2.42 -7.43 6.24
C GLU A 46 -2.08 -6.47 5.09
N LEU A 47 -2.83 -6.52 3.99
CA LEU A 47 -2.74 -5.57 2.91
C LEU A 47 -3.22 -4.17 3.34
N GLU A 48 -4.32 -4.08 4.10
CA GLU A 48 -4.79 -2.83 4.69
C GLU A 48 -3.72 -2.22 5.58
N ALA A 49 -3.15 -3.01 6.48
CA ALA A 49 -2.08 -2.56 7.35
C ALA A 49 -0.85 -2.07 6.56
N PHE A 50 -0.50 -2.74 5.43
CA PHE A 50 0.58 -2.33 4.53
C PHE A 50 0.25 -1.02 3.79
N SER A 51 -0.95 -0.85 3.27
CA SER A 51 -1.31 0.27 2.40
C SER A 51 -1.54 1.59 3.15
N ARG A 52 -2.13 1.53 4.36
CA ARG A 52 -2.57 2.73 5.11
C ARG A 52 -1.45 3.70 5.49
N PRO A 53 -0.24 3.28 5.86
CA PRO A 53 0.86 4.20 6.11
C PRO A 53 1.23 5.08 4.90
N LEU A 54 0.88 4.68 3.67
CA LEU A 54 1.11 5.52 2.47
C LEU A 54 0.41 6.88 2.56
N TRP A 55 -0.74 6.98 3.26
CA TRP A 55 -1.42 8.25 3.47
C TRP A 55 -0.59 9.26 4.27
N ALA A 56 0.39 8.81 5.05
CA ALA A 56 1.34 9.67 5.76
C ALA A 56 2.67 9.81 4.99
N LEU A 57 3.21 8.71 4.47
CA LEU A 57 4.51 8.68 3.82
C LEU A 57 4.52 9.45 2.48
N VAL A 58 3.47 9.31 1.67
CA VAL A 58 3.40 9.97 0.35
C VAL A 58 3.42 11.50 0.47
N PRO A 59 2.57 12.14 1.26
CA PRO A 59 2.67 13.59 1.49
C PRO A 59 4.01 14.03 2.08
N PHE A 60 4.59 13.21 2.97
CA PHE A 60 5.91 13.49 3.53
C PHE A 60 6.99 13.50 2.45
N TRP A 61 7.04 12.51 1.56
CA TRP A 61 7.99 12.43 0.45
C TRP A 61 7.81 13.59 -0.54
N VAL A 62 6.58 13.87 -0.97
CA VAL A 62 6.27 14.99 -1.87
C VAL A 62 6.64 16.33 -1.25
N GLY A 63 6.50 16.45 0.07
CA GLY A 63 6.97 17.62 0.83
C GLY A 63 8.49 17.71 1.00
N GLY A 64 9.29 16.88 0.30
CA GLY A 64 10.74 16.88 0.34
C GLY A 64 11.34 16.08 1.51
N GLY A 65 10.53 15.27 2.20
CA GLY A 65 11.02 14.32 3.19
C GLY A 65 11.70 13.11 2.54
N SER A 66 12.55 12.41 3.30
CA SER A 66 13.19 11.17 2.87
C SER A 66 13.26 10.17 4.02
N GLU A 67 12.82 8.95 3.77
CA GLU A 67 12.88 7.81 4.67
C GLU A 67 13.33 6.58 3.90
N PRO A 68 14.64 6.39 3.70
CA PRO A 68 15.19 5.34 2.82
C PRO A 68 14.76 3.93 3.21
N GLU A 69 14.52 3.68 4.50
CA GLU A 69 14.05 2.38 4.99
C GLU A 69 12.62 2.11 4.55
N PHE A 70 11.70 3.05 4.74
CA PHE A 70 10.32 2.91 4.26
C PHE A 70 10.25 2.92 2.72
N GLU A 71 11.08 3.72 2.04
CA GLU A 71 11.16 3.67 0.58
C GLU A 71 11.56 2.28 0.08
N THR A 72 12.48 1.61 0.77
CA THR A 72 12.91 0.24 0.45
C THR A 72 11.81 -0.77 0.75
N ILE A 73 11.16 -0.68 1.93
CA ILE A 73 10.05 -1.55 2.33
C ILE A 73 8.93 -1.48 1.29
N TYR A 74 8.49 -0.28 0.92
CA TYR A 74 7.36 -0.12 0.00
C TYR A 74 7.69 -0.55 -1.42
N ARG A 75 8.88 -0.25 -1.94
CA ARG A 75 9.30 -0.76 -3.26
C ARG A 75 9.32 -2.27 -3.31
N LYS A 76 9.93 -2.90 -2.31
CA LYS A 76 9.97 -4.36 -2.20
C LYS A 76 8.56 -4.93 -2.04
N GLY A 77 7.75 -4.37 -1.16
CA GLY A 77 6.39 -4.83 -0.90
C GLY A 77 5.48 -4.73 -2.14
N LEU A 78 5.58 -3.64 -2.91
CA LEU A 78 4.84 -3.49 -4.16
C LEU A 78 5.27 -4.53 -5.20
N ALA A 79 6.58 -4.78 -5.32
CA ALA A 79 7.12 -5.78 -6.25
C ALA A 79 6.68 -7.20 -5.89
N THR A 80 6.81 -7.60 -4.62
CA THR A 80 6.49 -8.96 -4.17
C THR A 80 4.99 -9.19 -4.03
N GLY A 81 4.24 -8.21 -3.57
CA GLY A 81 2.78 -8.33 -3.38
C GLY A 81 1.99 -8.41 -4.68
N ALA A 82 2.47 -7.79 -5.73
CA ALA A 82 1.85 -7.85 -7.05
C ALA A 82 2.33 -9.01 -7.94
N ASP A 83 3.37 -9.74 -7.54
CA ASP A 83 3.91 -10.85 -8.31
C ASP A 83 3.14 -12.15 -8.05
N PRO A 84 2.41 -12.70 -9.06
CA PRO A 84 1.59 -13.90 -8.88
C PRO A 84 2.40 -15.16 -8.54
N GLU A 85 3.71 -15.19 -8.82
CA GLU A 85 4.59 -16.30 -8.49
C GLU A 85 5.23 -16.17 -7.09
N ASN A 86 5.02 -15.05 -6.41
CA ASN A 86 5.59 -14.81 -5.09
C ASN A 86 4.70 -15.38 -3.98
N PRO A 87 5.25 -16.04 -2.95
CA PRO A 87 4.48 -16.52 -1.80
C PRO A 87 3.70 -15.43 -1.04
N GLU A 88 4.12 -14.17 -1.15
CA GLU A 88 3.44 -13.03 -0.54
C GLU A 88 2.48 -12.31 -1.48
N TYR A 89 2.14 -12.92 -2.62
CA TYR A 89 1.17 -12.37 -3.57
C TYR A 89 -0.15 -12.00 -2.86
N TRP A 90 -0.65 -10.80 -3.16
CA TRP A 90 -1.90 -10.32 -2.55
C TRP A 90 -3.15 -11.05 -3.03
N GLY A 91 -3.00 -11.89 -4.06
CA GLY A 91 -4.08 -12.72 -4.60
C GLY A 91 -4.97 -11.97 -5.58
N THR A 92 -5.95 -12.71 -6.08
CA THR A 92 -7.03 -12.18 -6.91
C THR A 92 -8.14 -11.66 -6.02
N THR A 93 -8.74 -10.53 -6.39
CA THR A 93 -9.85 -9.92 -5.67
C THR A 93 -11.19 -10.56 -6.08
N GLY A 94 -12.08 -10.74 -5.11
CA GLY A 94 -13.47 -11.18 -5.32
C GLY A 94 -14.46 -10.01 -5.45
N GLU A 95 -15.75 -10.32 -5.51
CA GLU A 95 -16.79 -9.28 -5.43
C GLU A 95 -16.82 -8.66 -4.03
N TYR A 96 -16.96 -7.33 -3.95
CA TYR A 96 -16.97 -6.56 -2.69
C TYR A 96 -15.76 -6.78 -1.79
N ASP A 97 -14.57 -6.99 -2.40
CA ASP A 97 -13.33 -7.25 -1.67
C ASP A 97 -12.75 -5.97 -1.07
N GLN A 98 -12.30 -6.05 0.20
CA GLN A 98 -11.61 -4.97 0.88
C GLN A 98 -10.35 -4.52 0.13
N CYS A 99 -9.69 -5.41 -0.60
CA CYS A 99 -8.50 -5.10 -1.39
C CYS A 99 -8.71 -3.95 -2.39
N TYR A 100 -9.94 -3.70 -2.89
CA TYR A 100 -10.20 -2.56 -3.77
C TYR A 100 -9.97 -1.21 -3.08
N VAL A 101 -10.28 -1.13 -1.80
CA VAL A 101 -10.02 0.09 -1.00
C VAL A 101 -8.51 0.32 -0.90
N GLU A 102 -7.75 -0.74 -0.70
CA GLU A 102 -6.30 -0.67 -0.55
C GLU A 102 -5.60 -0.40 -1.89
N MET A 103 -6.13 -0.91 -3.01
CA MET A 103 -5.70 -0.55 -4.36
C MET A 103 -5.75 0.97 -4.59
N ALA A 104 -6.77 1.65 -4.05
CA ALA A 104 -6.88 3.10 -4.16
C ALA A 104 -5.73 3.83 -3.44
N ALA A 105 -5.36 3.39 -2.24
CA ALA A 105 -4.24 3.96 -1.49
C ALA A 105 -2.91 3.76 -2.23
N ILE A 106 -2.68 2.55 -2.76
CA ILE A 106 -1.48 2.21 -3.54
C ILE A 106 -1.43 3.03 -4.84
N ALA A 107 -2.51 3.06 -5.61
CA ALA A 107 -2.57 3.81 -6.86
C ALA A 107 -2.37 5.32 -6.64
N CYS A 108 -3.02 5.89 -5.62
CA CYS A 108 -2.81 7.28 -5.23
C CYS A 108 -1.34 7.55 -4.88
N GLY A 109 -0.72 6.64 -4.12
CA GLY A 109 0.70 6.75 -3.77
C GLY A 109 1.61 6.75 -4.99
N ILE A 110 1.41 5.81 -5.92
CA ILE A 110 2.19 5.69 -7.17
C ILE A 110 2.05 6.95 -8.02
N LEU A 111 0.83 7.47 -8.18
CA LEU A 111 0.57 8.67 -8.99
C LEU A 111 1.14 9.94 -8.36
N THR A 112 1.20 10.00 -7.04
CA THR A 112 1.59 11.21 -6.30
C THR A 112 3.09 11.26 -6.02
N ALA A 113 3.74 10.11 -5.80
CA ALA A 113 5.18 9.98 -5.55
C ALA A 113 5.82 8.90 -6.46
N PRO A 114 5.74 9.05 -7.80
CA PRO A 114 6.21 8.03 -8.73
C PRO A 114 7.72 7.74 -8.59
N GLU A 115 8.53 8.72 -8.26
CA GLU A 115 9.99 8.55 -8.09
C GLU A 115 10.33 7.62 -6.90
N LYS A 116 9.41 7.51 -5.94
CA LYS A 116 9.58 6.67 -4.75
C LYS A 116 9.03 5.26 -4.94
N LEU A 117 7.90 5.14 -5.63
CA LEU A 117 7.11 3.92 -5.63
C LEU A 117 7.04 3.20 -6.99
N TRP A 118 7.20 3.94 -8.11
CA TRP A 118 7.03 3.39 -9.46
C TRP A 118 8.32 3.35 -10.26
N THR A 119 8.98 4.50 -10.39
CA THR A 119 10.17 4.64 -11.25
C THR A 119 11.28 3.62 -10.92
N PRO A 120 11.54 3.31 -9.63
CA PRO A 120 12.59 2.33 -9.27
C PRO A 120 12.24 0.87 -9.57
N LEU A 121 10.98 0.54 -9.87
CA LEU A 121 10.57 -0.82 -10.20
C LEU A 121 11.07 -1.21 -11.59
N SER A 122 11.40 -2.49 -11.78
CA SER A 122 11.69 -3.08 -13.09
C SER A 122 10.43 -3.12 -13.98
N ASP A 123 10.61 -3.36 -15.28
CA ASP A 123 9.47 -3.42 -16.20
C ASP A 123 8.51 -4.58 -15.86
N THR A 124 9.03 -5.73 -15.41
CA THR A 124 8.21 -6.87 -14.97
C THR A 124 7.40 -6.53 -13.72
N GLU A 125 8.02 -5.91 -12.71
CA GLU A 125 7.32 -5.49 -11.49
C GLU A 125 6.23 -4.46 -11.79
N LYS A 126 6.50 -3.51 -12.71
CA LYS A 126 5.50 -2.54 -13.17
C LYS A 126 4.33 -3.21 -13.88
N GLN A 127 4.60 -4.21 -14.74
CA GLN A 127 3.56 -4.97 -15.42
C GLN A 127 2.70 -5.75 -14.45
N ASN A 128 3.31 -6.45 -13.48
CA ASN A 128 2.59 -7.20 -12.46
C ASN A 128 1.71 -6.27 -11.62
N LEU A 129 2.26 -5.15 -11.16
CA LEU A 129 1.53 -4.19 -10.33
C LEU A 129 0.39 -3.52 -11.11
N ALA A 130 0.62 -3.15 -12.37
CA ALA A 130 -0.42 -2.61 -13.24
C ALA A 130 -1.52 -3.65 -13.51
N ALA A 131 -1.18 -4.90 -13.76
CA ALA A 131 -2.14 -5.98 -13.95
C ALA A 131 -2.98 -6.23 -12.71
N TRP A 132 -2.36 -6.24 -11.53
CA TRP A 132 -3.08 -6.40 -10.26
C TRP A 132 -4.04 -5.26 -9.99
N LEU A 133 -3.63 -4.01 -10.22
CA LEU A 133 -4.49 -2.83 -10.06
C LEU A 133 -5.63 -2.79 -11.09
N ALA A 134 -5.40 -3.28 -12.32
CA ALA A 134 -6.40 -3.26 -13.39
C ALA A 134 -7.62 -4.15 -13.10
N VAL A 135 -7.51 -5.12 -12.21
CA VAL A 135 -8.63 -5.99 -11.79
C VAL A 135 -9.78 -5.17 -11.19
N SER A 136 -9.48 -4.05 -10.50
CA SER A 136 -10.50 -3.15 -9.97
C SER A 136 -11.42 -2.57 -11.05
N TYR A 137 -10.93 -2.38 -12.27
CA TYR A 137 -11.71 -1.86 -13.41
C TYR A 137 -12.65 -2.89 -14.03
N THR A 138 -12.30 -4.17 -13.98
CA THR A 138 -13.05 -5.24 -14.62
C THR A 138 -14.18 -5.77 -13.74
N HIS A 139 -14.12 -5.56 -12.43
CA HIS A 139 -15.10 -6.06 -11.45
C HIS A 139 -16.02 -4.97 -10.87
N LEU A 140 -15.65 -3.69 -10.96
CA LEU A 140 -16.53 -2.59 -10.61
C LEU A 140 -17.36 -2.17 -11.83
N THR A 141 -18.38 -2.95 -12.16
CA THR A 141 -19.45 -2.43 -13.03
C THR A 141 -20.23 -1.39 -12.23
N LEU A 142 -20.09 -0.13 -12.61
CA LEU A 142 -21.00 0.90 -12.15
C LEU A 142 -22.43 0.43 -12.50
N PRO A 143 -23.40 0.52 -11.56
CA PRO A 143 -24.79 0.23 -11.89
C PRO A 143 -25.20 1.16 -13.03
N THR A 144 -25.29 0.63 -14.24
CA THR A 144 -25.94 1.32 -15.33
C THR A 144 -27.41 1.39 -14.94
N ASN A 145 -27.88 2.57 -14.57
CA ASN A 145 -29.30 2.86 -14.52
C ASN A 145 -29.88 2.71 -15.91
N SER A 146 -30.11 1.49 -16.36
CA SER A 146 -31.02 1.21 -17.46
C SER A 146 -32.43 1.36 -16.91
N ARG A 147 -33.06 2.47 -17.25
CA ARG A 147 -34.51 2.62 -17.18
C ARG A 147 -35.15 1.71 -18.21
#